data_9efe1fd7711ee242a7317dc89c993cb7
#
_entry.id   9efe1fd7711ee242a7317dc89c993cb7
#
_cell.length_a   1.000
_cell.length_b   1.000
_cell.length_c   1.000
_cell.angle_alpha   90.00
_cell.angle_beta   90.00
_cell.angle_gamma   90.00
#
_symmetry.space_group_name_H-M   'P 1'
#
loop_
_entity.id
_entity.type
_entity.pdbx_description
1 polymer ?
#
loop_
_entity_poly.entity_id
_entity_poly.type
_entity_poly.pdbx_seq_one_letter_code
_entity_poly.pdbx_strand_id
1 'polypeptide(L)'
;MGIWSCIGTTLDEVRQSLYEGKSGIVFSQERKDAGFRSPICANVPKPDLKKALSRNVRQMMPEEAQYAYMATVQTLEQAKLTQDFIDSHEVGVIYGNDSVAEATMVAMDKFRQAGLTAACGSGAIFQSMNSTVTMNLATLFHLKGINLTASAACASGSQSLGLGFLLIKNGLQDCIVCGGAEENNMYGIASFDALQTFSTRIDDPTKASRPFDRDRDGLVPSGGAATLVIESYDHAVRRGAPILAEILGWGFSGNGDHISTPNVEGPARSLLRSLESAGVSPSEIGYVNAHATSTPIGDSREAEAIAQVFGDYRVPVTSTKSLTGHEMWMAGASEIVYSMVMMKNDFIGGSLNFENPDEVTQRINVLPETVQQHFDMFLSNSFGFGGTNSTLIIKDIK
;
A
#
# COMPACT_ATOMS: atom_id res chain seq x y z
N MET A 1 -2.78 -3.37 13.49
CA MET A 1 -2.70 -3.44 12.01
C MET A 1 -3.62 -4.53 11.49
N GLY A 2 -4.16 -4.33 10.27
CA GLY A 2 -5.06 -5.27 9.60
C GLY A 2 -4.88 -5.14 8.09
N ILE A 3 -5.31 -6.18 7.36
CA ILE A 3 -5.07 -6.27 5.94
C ILE A 3 -6.14 -7.08 5.22
N TRP A 4 -6.41 -6.69 3.98
CA TRP A 4 -7.23 -7.42 3.02
C TRP A 4 -6.56 -7.37 1.67
N SER A 5 -5.91 -8.46 1.26
CA SER A 5 -5.11 -8.50 0.04
C SER A 5 -5.23 -9.82 -0.71
N CYS A 6 -4.61 -9.90 -1.87
CA CYS A 6 -4.60 -11.10 -2.70
C CYS A 6 -3.77 -12.26 -2.13
N ILE A 7 -2.86 -11.98 -1.19
CA ILE A 7 -2.02 -13.01 -0.54
C ILE A 7 -2.53 -13.41 0.85
N GLY A 8 -3.65 -12.84 1.28
CA GLY A 8 -4.33 -13.19 2.52
C GLY A 8 -5.26 -12.09 3.00
N THR A 9 -6.28 -12.51 3.72
CA THR A 9 -7.30 -11.65 4.34
C THR A 9 -7.13 -11.55 5.85
N THR A 10 -6.13 -12.23 6.40
CA THR A 10 -5.68 -12.17 7.79
C THR A 10 -4.17 -12.06 7.85
N LEU A 11 -3.63 -11.58 8.98
CA LEU A 11 -2.17 -11.47 9.16
C LEU A 11 -1.46 -12.83 9.10
N ASP A 12 -2.11 -13.91 9.58
CA ASP A 12 -1.55 -15.26 9.53
C ASP A 12 -1.48 -15.83 8.11
N GLU A 13 -2.52 -15.64 7.30
CA GLU A 13 -2.51 -16.01 5.87
C GLU A 13 -1.43 -15.24 5.11
N VAL A 14 -1.31 -13.94 5.36
CA VAL A 14 -0.26 -13.09 4.78
C VAL A 14 1.12 -13.56 5.19
N ARG A 15 1.34 -13.86 6.49
CA ARG A 15 2.61 -14.42 6.98
C ARG A 15 2.98 -15.70 6.25
N GLN A 16 2.05 -16.62 6.11
CA GLN A 16 2.27 -17.88 5.41
C GLN A 16 2.63 -17.64 3.94
N SER A 17 1.87 -16.78 3.25
CA SER A 17 2.11 -16.47 1.83
C SER A 17 3.46 -15.80 1.59
N LEU A 18 3.87 -14.86 2.46
CA LEU A 18 5.18 -14.20 2.39
C LEU A 18 6.32 -15.20 2.63
N TYR A 19 6.15 -16.11 3.62
CA TYR A 19 7.15 -17.10 3.96
C TYR A 19 7.33 -18.16 2.86
N GLU A 20 6.23 -18.65 2.32
CA GLU A 20 6.22 -19.71 1.29
C GLU A 20 6.47 -19.17 -0.12
N GLY A 21 6.47 -17.84 -0.33
CA GLY A 21 6.57 -17.25 -1.66
C GLY A 21 5.31 -17.48 -2.51
N LYS A 22 4.12 -17.44 -1.92
CA LYS A 22 2.87 -17.72 -2.62
C LYS A 22 2.33 -16.47 -3.31
N SER A 23 2.37 -16.44 -4.64
CA SER A 23 1.83 -15.35 -5.45
C SER A 23 0.29 -15.32 -5.46
N GLY A 24 -0.29 -14.11 -5.36
CA GLY A 24 -1.72 -13.85 -5.55
C GLY A 24 -2.09 -13.47 -6.98
N ILE A 25 -1.13 -13.50 -7.91
CA ILE A 25 -1.31 -13.06 -9.31
C ILE A 25 -1.92 -14.18 -10.14
N VAL A 26 -2.92 -13.83 -10.95
CA VAL A 26 -3.69 -14.76 -11.77
C VAL A 26 -3.96 -14.17 -13.16
N PHE A 27 -4.34 -15.05 -14.10
CA PHE A 27 -4.92 -14.64 -15.37
C PHE A 27 -6.42 -14.34 -15.18
N SER A 28 -6.90 -13.25 -15.76
CA SER A 28 -8.31 -12.84 -15.72
C SER A 28 -8.96 -12.98 -17.10
N GLN A 29 -9.86 -13.96 -17.22
CA GLN A 29 -10.64 -14.13 -18.45
C GLN A 29 -11.55 -12.92 -18.71
N GLU A 30 -12.13 -12.33 -17.67
CA GLU A 30 -12.97 -11.13 -17.76
C GLU A 30 -12.21 -9.96 -18.40
N ARG A 31 -10.97 -9.69 -17.97
CA ARG A 31 -10.13 -8.63 -18.54
C ARG A 31 -9.75 -8.93 -20.00
N LYS A 32 -9.45 -10.19 -20.31
CA LYS A 32 -9.19 -10.60 -21.68
C LYS A 32 -10.38 -10.35 -22.59
N ASP A 33 -11.58 -10.75 -22.17
CA ASP A 33 -12.82 -10.57 -22.92
C ASP A 33 -13.20 -9.09 -23.06
N ALA A 34 -12.82 -8.24 -22.09
CA ALA A 34 -12.96 -6.79 -22.15
C ALA A 34 -11.92 -6.09 -23.04
N GLY A 35 -10.97 -6.83 -23.62
CA GLY A 35 -9.99 -6.29 -24.57
C GLY A 35 -8.72 -5.71 -23.97
N PHE A 36 -8.40 -6.06 -22.71
CA PHE A 36 -7.13 -5.67 -22.10
C PHE A 36 -5.96 -6.31 -22.84
N ARG A 37 -4.91 -5.53 -23.06
CA ARG A 37 -3.61 -5.98 -23.58
C ARG A 37 -2.94 -6.94 -22.57
N SER A 38 -3.05 -6.62 -21.29
CA SER A 38 -2.57 -7.43 -20.17
C SER A 38 -3.74 -7.95 -19.31
N PRO A 39 -4.22 -9.16 -19.53
CA PRO A 39 -5.28 -9.76 -18.73
C PRO A 39 -4.76 -10.41 -17.43
N ILE A 40 -3.67 -9.91 -16.87
CA ILE A 40 -3.06 -10.38 -15.63
C ILE A 40 -3.44 -9.42 -14.50
N CYS A 41 -3.79 -9.94 -13.32
CA CYS A 41 -4.11 -9.15 -12.14
C CYS A 41 -3.95 -9.96 -10.86
N ALA A 42 -4.02 -9.28 -9.72
CA ALA A 42 -4.17 -9.98 -8.45
C ALA A 42 -5.62 -10.46 -8.24
N ASN A 43 -5.77 -11.57 -7.51
CA ASN A 43 -7.08 -12.11 -7.12
C ASN A 43 -7.42 -11.69 -5.67
N VAL A 44 -8.01 -10.51 -5.51
CA VAL A 44 -8.44 -10.00 -4.20
C VAL A 44 -9.83 -10.52 -3.87
N PRO A 45 -10.03 -11.24 -2.74
CA PRO A 45 -11.35 -11.76 -2.36
C PRO A 45 -12.34 -10.63 -2.06
N LYS A 46 -13.56 -10.70 -2.62
CA LYS A 46 -14.63 -9.75 -2.28
C LYS A 46 -15.22 -10.07 -0.91
N PRO A 47 -15.30 -9.09 0.04
CA PRO A 47 -15.84 -9.34 1.36
C PRO A 47 -17.37 -9.48 1.35
N ASP A 48 -17.90 -10.40 2.16
CA ASP A 48 -19.35 -10.48 2.41
C ASP A 48 -19.75 -9.63 3.63
N LEU A 49 -20.18 -8.42 3.37
CA LEU A 49 -20.60 -7.45 4.39
C LEU A 49 -22.09 -7.54 4.79
N LYS A 50 -22.87 -8.51 4.25
CA LYS A 50 -24.33 -8.57 4.47
C LYS A 50 -24.72 -8.76 5.92
N LYS A 51 -23.89 -9.47 6.69
CA LYS A 51 -24.13 -9.70 8.11
C LYS A 51 -23.67 -8.55 9.01
N ALA A 52 -22.64 -7.82 8.57
CA ALA A 52 -22.03 -6.73 9.35
C ALA A 52 -22.70 -5.38 9.13
N LEU A 53 -23.13 -5.11 7.90
CA LEU A 53 -23.62 -3.79 7.50
C LEU A 53 -24.99 -3.84 6.82
N SER A 54 -25.84 -2.85 7.11
CA SER A 54 -27.14 -2.70 6.46
C SER A 54 -26.99 -2.48 4.95
N ARG A 55 -28.05 -2.75 4.19
CA ARG A 55 -28.05 -2.51 2.74
C ARG A 55 -27.78 -1.03 2.41
N ASN A 56 -28.35 -0.11 3.17
CA ASN A 56 -28.19 1.33 2.92
C ASN A 56 -26.73 1.76 3.07
N VAL A 57 -26.03 1.27 4.08
CA VAL A 57 -24.60 1.52 4.29
C VAL A 57 -23.79 0.95 3.12
N ARG A 58 -23.99 -0.32 2.80
CA ARG A 58 -23.23 -0.98 1.71
C ARG A 58 -23.41 -0.30 0.34
N GLN A 59 -24.56 0.34 0.10
CA GLN A 59 -24.82 1.12 -1.13
C GLN A 59 -24.02 2.43 -1.20
N MET A 60 -23.37 2.86 -0.12
CA MET A 60 -22.51 4.05 -0.09
C MET A 60 -21.02 3.68 -0.19
N MET A 61 -20.69 2.37 -0.18
CA MET A 61 -19.33 1.86 -0.12
C MET A 61 -18.91 1.29 -1.48
N PRO A 62 -17.99 1.92 -2.20
CA PRO A 62 -17.34 1.29 -3.35
C PRO A 62 -16.38 0.18 -2.88
N GLU A 63 -15.77 -0.53 -3.82
CA GLU A 63 -14.99 -1.74 -3.54
C GLU A 63 -13.86 -1.49 -2.54
N GLU A 64 -13.05 -0.45 -2.72
CA GLU A 64 -11.93 -0.11 -1.86
C GLU A 64 -12.37 0.27 -0.43
N ALA A 65 -13.54 0.91 -0.27
CA ALA A 65 -14.10 1.20 1.05
C ALA A 65 -14.55 -0.07 1.79
N GLN A 66 -15.00 -1.09 1.06
CA GLN A 66 -15.33 -2.39 1.64
C GLN A 66 -14.10 -3.13 2.12
N TYR A 67 -13.00 -3.10 1.36
CA TYR A 67 -11.70 -3.65 1.78
C TYR A 67 -11.16 -2.91 3.00
N ALA A 68 -11.19 -1.57 2.98
CA ALA A 68 -10.74 -0.74 4.10
C ALA A 68 -11.54 -0.99 5.39
N TYR A 69 -12.85 -1.21 5.29
CA TYR A 69 -13.68 -1.59 6.42
C TYR A 69 -13.18 -2.89 7.07
N MET A 70 -12.93 -3.94 6.25
CA MET A 70 -12.45 -5.22 6.76
C MET A 70 -11.07 -5.11 7.43
N ALA A 71 -10.13 -4.42 6.80
CA ALA A 71 -8.81 -4.18 7.37
C ALA A 71 -8.89 -3.35 8.66
N THR A 72 -9.80 -2.36 8.72
CA THR A 72 -9.99 -1.52 9.92
C THR A 72 -10.59 -2.29 11.08
N VAL A 73 -11.58 -3.17 10.84
CA VAL A 73 -12.14 -4.04 11.90
C VAL A 73 -11.04 -4.87 12.57
N GLN A 74 -10.20 -5.54 11.78
CA GLN A 74 -9.06 -6.30 12.30
C GLN A 74 -8.08 -5.42 13.10
N THR A 75 -7.82 -4.23 12.57
CA THR A 75 -6.88 -3.29 13.19
C THR A 75 -7.37 -2.80 14.56
N LEU A 76 -8.64 -2.41 14.66
CA LEU A 76 -9.24 -1.95 15.90
C LEU A 76 -9.27 -3.05 16.96
N GLU A 77 -9.59 -4.28 16.54
CA GLU A 77 -9.56 -5.45 17.42
C GLU A 77 -8.15 -5.73 17.95
N GLN A 78 -7.14 -5.80 17.07
CA GLN A 78 -5.75 -6.01 17.46
C GLN A 78 -5.21 -4.89 18.36
N ALA A 79 -5.56 -3.64 18.03
CA ALA A 79 -5.16 -2.46 18.80
C ALA A 79 -5.90 -2.33 20.14
N LYS A 80 -6.91 -3.16 20.40
CA LYS A 80 -7.82 -3.06 21.55
C LYS A 80 -8.49 -1.66 21.65
N LEU A 81 -8.81 -1.08 20.50
CA LEU A 81 -9.59 0.14 20.40
C LEU A 81 -11.07 -0.24 20.33
N THR A 82 -11.73 -0.23 21.49
CA THR A 82 -13.15 -0.53 21.58
C THR A 82 -14.00 0.65 21.10
N GLN A 83 -15.25 0.38 20.71
CA GLN A 83 -16.17 1.43 20.30
C GLN A 83 -16.42 2.45 21.43
N ASP A 84 -16.54 1.99 22.69
CA ASP A 84 -16.70 2.89 23.86
C ASP A 84 -15.50 3.84 24.02
N PHE A 85 -14.27 3.34 23.75
CA PHE A 85 -13.09 4.18 23.77
C PHE A 85 -13.15 5.24 22.66
N ILE A 86 -13.44 4.83 21.43
CA ILE A 86 -13.54 5.73 20.27
C ILE A 86 -14.65 6.78 20.49
N ASP A 87 -15.81 6.38 21.04
CA ASP A 87 -16.92 7.28 21.30
C ASP A 87 -16.60 8.35 22.36
N SER A 88 -15.68 8.06 23.26
CA SER A 88 -15.25 8.96 24.35
C SER A 88 -13.97 9.75 24.07
N HIS A 89 -13.25 9.44 22.97
CA HIS A 89 -11.98 10.07 22.63
C HIS A 89 -12.00 10.63 21.19
N GLU A 90 -11.03 11.49 20.91
CA GLU A 90 -10.84 12.04 19.56
C GLU A 90 -9.85 11.15 18.78
N VAL A 91 -10.38 10.23 17.96
CA VAL A 91 -9.61 9.38 17.08
C VAL A 91 -9.74 9.90 15.66
N GLY A 92 -8.61 10.15 14.97
CA GLY A 92 -8.56 10.60 13.58
C GLY A 92 -8.57 9.48 12.57
N VAL A 93 -8.75 9.85 11.29
CA VAL A 93 -8.52 8.97 10.14
C VAL A 93 -7.77 9.69 9.03
N ILE A 94 -6.69 9.10 8.55
CA ILE A 94 -5.97 9.53 7.33
C ILE A 94 -5.77 8.30 6.47
N TYR A 95 -6.25 8.34 5.21
CA TYR A 95 -6.21 7.16 4.37
C TYR A 95 -5.76 7.50 2.95
N GLY A 96 -4.86 6.68 2.39
CA GLY A 96 -4.41 6.81 1.01
C GLY A 96 -5.47 6.26 0.05
N ASN A 97 -5.99 7.14 -0.81
CA ASN A 97 -6.89 6.80 -1.92
C ASN A 97 -6.82 7.91 -2.97
N ASP A 98 -6.38 7.59 -4.18
CA ASP A 98 -6.08 8.61 -5.18
C ASP A 98 -7.16 8.73 -6.26
N SER A 99 -7.82 7.66 -6.65
CA SER A 99 -8.91 7.68 -7.60
C SER A 99 -9.96 6.62 -7.32
N VAL A 100 -11.19 6.87 -7.77
CA VAL A 100 -12.33 5.94 -7.77
C VAL A 100 -12.98 5.99 -9.13
N ALA A 101 -12.77 4.98 -9.95
CA ALA A 101 -13.23 5.00 -11.34
C ALA A 101 -14.57 4.29 -11.55
N GLU A 102 -14.76 3.09 -10.96
CA GLU A 102 -15.96 2.27 -11.23
C GLU A 102 -17.26 3.03 -10.94
N ALA A 103 -17.37 3.61 -9.76
CA ALA A 103 -18.60 4.29 -9.34
C ALA A 103 -18.98 5.45 -10.29
N THR A 104 -17.98 6.23 -10.71
CA THR A 104 -18.17 7.35 -11.63
C THR A 104 -18.60 6.86 -13.03
N MET A 105 -17.90 5.88 -13.57
CA MET A 105 -18.17 5.34 -14.91
C MET A 105 -19.56 4.71 -14.99
N VAL A 106 -19.88 3.85 -14.03
CA VAL A 106 -21.19 3.18 -13.95
C VAL A 106 -22.33 4.19 -13.78
N ALA A 107 -22.17 5.23 -12.96
CA ALA A 107 -23.18 6.27 -12.79
C ALA A 107 -23.39 7.06 -14.09
N MET A 108 -22.31 7.42 -14.80
CA MET A 108 -22.40 8.15 -16.06
C MET A 108 -23.02 7.32 -17.19
N ASP A 109 -22.74 6.03 -17.25
CA ASP A 109 -23.36 5.14 -18.24
C ASP A 109 -24.87 5.00 -18.00
N LYS A 110 -25.29 4.83 -16.76
CA LYS A 110 -26.72 4.83 -16.40
C LYS A 110 -27.39 6.14 -16.76
N PHE A 111 -26.75 7.28 -16.50
CA PHE A 111 -27.26 8.59 -16.90
C PHE A 111 -27.43 8.72 -18.42
N ARG A 112 -26.39 8.34 -19.19
CA ARG A 112 -26.44 8.39 -20.65
C ARG A 112 -27.55 7.51 -21.25
N GLN A 113 -27.71 6.29 -20.70
CA GLN A 113 -28.76 5.36 -21.16
C GLN A 113 -30.16 5.81 -20.83
N ALA A 114 -30.38 6.36 -19.64
CA ALA A 114 -31.70 6.74 -19.15
C ALA A 114 -32.13 8.20 -19.52
N GLY A 115 -31.17 9.07 -19.82
CA GLY A 115 -31.40 10.48 -20.10
C GLY A 115 -31.84 11.31 -18.89
N LEU A 116 -31.67 10.79 -17.65
CA LEU A 116 -32.09 11.48 -16.43
C LEU A 116 -31.12 11.19 -15.26
N THR A 117 -30.84 12.21 -14.43
CA THR A 117 -29.89 12.13 -13.34
C THR A 117 -30.28 11.14 -12.22
N ALA A 118 -31.58 10.92 -12.01
CA ALA A 118 -32.09 9.96 -11.03
C ALA A 118 -31.57 8.52 -11.27
N ALA A 119 -31.21 8.20 -12.53
CA ALA A 119 -30.65 6.88 -12.86
C ALA A 119 -29.27 6.62 -12.26
N CYS A 120 -28.49 7.66 -11.91
CA CYS A 120 -27.21 7.50 -11.22
C CYS A 120 -27.35 6.80 -9.87
N GLY A 121 -28.49 7.01 -9.19
CA GLY A 121 -28.71 6.55 -7.82
C GLY A 121 -28.14 7.52 -6.77
N SER A 122 -28.76 7.54 -5.59
CA SER A 122 -28.39 8.49 -4.52
C SER A 122 -27.03 8.21 -3.86
N GLY A 123 -26.50 7.00 -3.98
CA GLY A 123 -25.19 6.61 -3.42
C GLY A 123 -24.00 6.97 -4.30
N ALA A 124 -24.22 7.21 -5.61
CA ALA A 124 -23.13 7.35 -6.56
C ALA A 124 -22.16 8.47 -6.22
N ILE A 125 -22.63 9.61 -5.76
CA ILE A 125 -21.77 10.74 -5.37
C ILE A 125 -20.81 10.38 -4.23
N PHE A 126 -21.29 9.66 -3.22
CA PHE A 126 -20.46 9.26 -2.08
C PHE A 126 -19.43 8.20 -2.46
N GLN A 127 -19.76 7.32 -3.40
CA GLN A 127 -18.85 6.32 -3.92
C GLN A 127 -17.77 6.91 -4.83
N SER A 128 -18.05 7.97 -5.56
CA SER A 128 -17.15 8.54 -6.60
C SER A 128 -16.14 9.57 -6.07
N MET A 129 -16.20 9.93 -4.80
CA MET A 129 -15.27 10.88 -4.20
C MET A 129 -13.98 10.18 -3.75
N ASN A 130 -12.80 10.77 -3.97
CA ASN A 130 -11.55 10.22 -3.45
C ASN A 130 -11.57 10.03 -1.92
N SER A 131 -12.35 10.84 -1.21
CA SER A 131 -12.56 10.72 0.24
C SER A 131 -13.54 9.63 0.66
N THR A 132 -14.06 8.81 -0.27
CA THR A 132 -15.07 7.79 0.06
C THR A 132 -14.62 6.85 1.17
N VAL A 133 -13.34 6.44 1.18
CA VAL A 133 -12.79 5.56 2.21
C VAL A 133 -12.87 6.22 3.58
N THR A 134 -12.31 7.43 3.73
CA THR A 134 -12.28 8.14 5.02
C THR A 134 -13.67 8.54 5.51
N MET A 135 -14.59 8.94 4.60
CA MET A 135 -15.98 9.23 4.94
C MET A 135 -16.70 7.99 5.50
N ASN A 136 -16.55 6.84 4.84
CA ASN A 136 -17.16 5.60 5.31
C ASN A 136 -16.57 5.14 6.65
N LEU A 137 -15.24 5.12 6.80
CA LEU A 137 -14.59 4.71 8.05
C LEU A 137 -14.95 5.65 9.20
N ALA A 138 -14.89 6.98 8.99
CA ALA A 138 -15.23 7.95 10.02
C ALA A 138 -16.68 7.79 10.52
N THR A 139 -17.62 7.56 9.59
CA THR A 139 -19.04 7.39 9.92
C THR A 139 -19.30 6.06 10.64
N LEU A 140 -18.69 4.96 10.13
CA LEU A 140 -18.95 3.61 10.64
C LEU A 140 -18.32 3.34 12.00
N PHE A 141 -17.17 3.95 12.29
CA PHE A 141 -16.44 3.78 13.54
C PHE A 141 -16.50 5.01 14.45
N HIS A 142 -17.28 6.04 14.10
CA HIS A 142 -17.44 7.30 14.87
C HIS A 142 -16.11 8.03 15.10
N LEU A 143 -15.22 8.06 14.10
CA LEU A 143 -13.93 8.75 14.21
C LEU A 143 -14.14 10.27 14.12
N LYS A 144 -13.81 11.01 15.18
CA LYS A 144 -14.15 12.43 15.36
C LYS A 144 -12.96 13.38 15.23
N GLY A 145 -11.74 12.84 15.15
CA GLY A 145 -10.53 13.61 14.94
C GLY A 145 -10.37 14.07 13.48
N ILE A 146 -9.13 14.28 13.05
CA ILE A 146 -8.87 14.63 11.66
C ILE A 146 -9.50 13.59 10.71
N ASN A 147 -10.08 14.06 9.61
CA ASN A 147 -10.58 13.22 8.52
C ASN A 147 -9.94 13.72 7.21
N LEU A 148 -8.94 13.00 6.70
CA LEU A 148 -8.16 13.42 5.55
C LEU A 148 -7.85 12.25 4.62
N THR A 149 -8.05 12.44 3.33
CA THR A 149 -7.60 11.52 2.28
C THR A 149 -6.28 12.01 1.69
N ALA A 150 -5.25 11.17 1.71
CA ALA A 150 -3.98 11.43 1.03
C ALA A 150 -4.07 10.91 -0.40
N SER A 151 -3.88 11.81 -1.37
CA SER A 151 -3.84 11.52 -2.81
C SER A 151 -2.45 11.87 -3.33
N ALA A 152 -1.64 10.86 -3.59
CA ALA A 152 -0.22 10.97 -3.95
C ALA A 152 0.23 9.78 -4.84
N ALA A 153 -0.63 9.37 -5.76
CA ALA A 153 -0.45 8.19 -6.59
C ALA A 153 -0.02 6.96 -5.75
N CYS A 154 0.94 6.17 -6.23
CA CYS A 154 1.41 4.95 -5.54
C CYS A 154 1.99 5.21 -4.13
N ALA A 155 2.28 6.46 -3.76
CA ALA A 155 2.77 6.82 -2.43
C ALA A 155 1.65 7.18 -1.43
N SER A 156 0.37 7.16 -1.84
CA SER A 156 -0.77 7.62 -1.01
C SER A 156 -0.84 6.93 0.35
N GLY A 157 -0.72 5.60 0.39
CA GLY A 157 -0.73 4.83 1.64
C GLY A 157 0.43 5.17 2.57
N SER A 158 1.64 5.32 2.03
CA SER A 158 2.81 5.75 2.80
C SER A 158 2.67 7.20 3.29
N GLN A 159 2.15 8.10 2.46
CA GLN A 159 1.88 9.49 2.82
C GLN A 159 0.84 9.59 3.96
N SER A 160 -0.16 8.71 3.99
CA SER A 160 -1.15 8.69 5.07
C SER A 160 -0.50 8.44 6.44
N LEU A 161 0.42 7.47 6.50
CA LEU A 161 1.19 7.15 7.70
C LEU A 161 2.18 8.27 8.06
N GLY A 162 2.87 8.83 7.06
CA GLY A 162 3.80 9.94 7.26
C GLY A 162 3.13 11.21 7.79
N LEU A 163 1.97 11.58 7.24
CA LEU A 163 1.16 12.69 7.73
C LEU A 163 0.66 12.44 9.16
N GLY A 164 0.15 11.24 9.42
CA GLY A 164 -0.27 10.84 10.77
C GLY A 164 0.89 10.92 11.77
N PHE A 165 2.09 10.43 11.40
CA PHE A 165 3.30 10.58 12.21
C PHE A 165 3.60 12.06 12.53
N LEU A 166 3.55 12.94 11.54
CA LEU A 166 3.79 14.38 11.78
C LEU A 166 2.75 15.02 12.71
N LEU A 167 1.47 14.68 12.54
CA LEU A 167 0.42 15.24 13.40
C LEU A 167 0.59 14.79 14.86
N ILE A 168 0.91 13.52 15.08
CA ILE A 168 1.17 12.98 16.42
C ILE A 168 2.43 13.59 17.02
N LYS A 169 3.53 13.64 16.25
CA LYS A 169 4.81 14.21 16.69
C LYS A 169 4.69 15.68 17.10
N ASN A 170 3.78 16.44 16.48
CA ASN A 170 3.51 17.84 16.81
C ASN A 170 2.37 18.03 17.82
N GLY A 171 1.84 16.96 18.43
CA GLY A 171 0.81 17.02 19.46
C GLY A 171 -0.57 17.50 18.96
N LEU A 172 -0.83 17.37 17.65
CA LEU A 172 -2.10 17.78 17.04
C LEU A 172 -3.17 16.69 17.11
N GLN A 173 -2.77 15.43 17.22
CA GLN A 173 -3.63 14.26 17.44
C GLN A 173 -2.85 13.25 18.29
N ASP A 174 -3.56 12.47 19.11
CA ASP A 174 -2.94 11.39 19.91
C ASP A 174 -3.13 10.01 19.28
N CYS A 175 -4.20 9.81 18.50
CA CYS A 175 -4.55 8.52 17.92
C CYS A 175 -5.17 8.71 16.53
N ILE A 176 -4.65 8.02 15.53
CA ILE A 176 -5.10 8.11 14.13
C ILE A 176 -5.15 6.72 13.50
N VAL A 177 -6.26 6.41 12.85
CA VAL A 177 -6.38 5.27 11.93
C VAL A 177 -5.79 5.68 10.59
N CYS A 178 -4.66 5.08 10.19
CA CYS A 178 -3.99 5.34 8.92
C CYS A 178 -4.05 4.10 8.03
N GLY A 179 -3.96 4.30 6.72
CA GLY A 179 -3.93 3.17 5.80
C GLY A 179 -3.91 3.58 4.34
N GLY A 180 -4.20 2.61 3.48
CA GLY A 180 -4.39 2.81 2.04
C GLY A 180 -5.32 1.77 1.47
N ALA A 181 -6.07 2.11 0.43
CA ALA A 181 -6.99 1.22 -0.26
C ALA A 181 -6.95 1.43 -1.78
N GLU A 182 -7.28 0.37 -2.50
CA GLU A 182 -7.35 0.35 -3.97
C GLU A 182 -8.47 -0.57 -4.44
N GLU A 183 -9.26 -0.11 -5.42
CA GLU A 183 -10.22 -0.93 -6.13
C GLU A 183 -9.50 -1.92 -7.09
N ASN A 184 -9.99 -3.15 -7.20
CA ASN A 184 -9.38 -4.17 -8.09
C ASN A 184 -10.28 -4.51 -9.30
N ASN A 185 -11.04 -3.54 -9.79
CA ASN A 185 -11.91 -3.72 -10.94
C ASN A 185 -11.24 -3.22 -12.24
N MET A 186 -11.90 -3.51 -13.38
CA MET A 186 -11.35 -3.14 -14.68
C MET A 186 -11.39 -1.64 -14.96
N TYR A 187 -12.29 -0.88 -14.33
CA TYR A 187 -12.48 0.54 -14.62
C TYR A 187 -11.29 1.38 -14.12
N GLY A 188 -10.78 1.09 -12.92
CA GLY A 188 -9.64 1.79 -12.34
C GLY A 188 -8.36 1.62 -13.14
N ILE A 189 -8.18 0.47 -13.78
CA ILE A 189 -6.91 0.11 -14.41
C ILE A 189 -6.89 0.15 -15.94
N ALA A 190 -8.03 0.38 -16.62
CA ALA A 190 -8.08 0.38 -18.09
C ALA A 190 -7.14 1.43 -18.73
N SER A 191 -7.04 2.62 -18.12
CA SER A 191 -6.14 3.68 -18.58
C SER A 191 -4.66 3.34 -18.37
N PHE A 192 -4.33 2.56 -17.34
CA PHE A 192 -2.97 2.05 -17.12
C PHE A 192 -2.59 0.98 -18.15
N ASP A 193 -3.53 0.11 -18.54
CA ASP A 193 -3.28 -0.85 -19.63
C ASP A 193 -3.04 -0.12 -20.96
N ALA A 194 -3.79 0.94 -21.24
CA ALA A 194 -3.60 1.81 -22.40
C ALA A 194 -2.23 2.54 -22.36
N LEU A 195 -1.70 2.86 -21.18
CA LEU A 195 -0.35 3.43 -20.99
C LEU A 195 0.77 2.41 -21.27
N GLN A 196 0.42 1.14 -21.46
CA GLN A 196 1.35 0.03 -21.72
C GLN A 196 2.39 -0.23 -20.61
N THR A 197 2.01 0.04 -19.37
CA THR A 197 2.87 -0.16 -18.19
C THR A 197 2.76 -1.56 -17.59
N PHE A 198 1.75 -2.34 -18.02
CA PHE A 198 1.52 -3.70 -17.48
C PHE A 198 2.36 -4.75 -18.19
N SER A 199 2.79 -5.75 -17.42
CA SER A 199 3.46 -6.94 -17.95
C SER A 199 2.54 -7.69 -18.92
N THR A 200 3.13 -8.26 -19.96
CA THR A 200 2.44 -9.09 -20.96
C THR A 200 2.78 -10.57 -20.89
N ARG A 201 3.37 -11.02 -19.78
CA ARG A 201 3.71 -12.44 -19.53
C ARG A 201 2.49 -13.25 -19.14
N ILE A 202 1.60 -13.50 -20.10
CA ILE A 202 0.31 -14.16 -19.87
C ILE A 202 0.41 -15.69 -19.76
N ASP A 203 1.49 -16.30 -20.23
CA ASP A 203 1.66 -17.76 -20.24
C ASP A 203 1.86 -18.34 -18.82
N ASP A 204 2.52 -17.58 -17.95
CA ASP A 204 2.67 -17.89 -16.53
C ASP A 204 2.49 -16.60 -15.71
N PRO A 205 1.25 -16.28 -15.30
CA PRO A 205 0.93 -15.05 -14.58
C PRO A 205 1.74 -14.87 -13.30
N THR A 206 2.08 -15.95 -12.60
CA THR A 206 2.85 -15.89 -11.36
C THR A 206 4.29 -15.42 -11.58
N LYS A 207 4.79 -15.47 -12.82
CA LYS A 207 6.11 -14.97 -13.22
C LYS A 207 6.08 -13.57 -13.85
N ALA A 208 4.93 -12.94 -13.93
CA ALA A 208 4.79 -11.64 -14.57
C ALA A 208 5.43 -10.52 -13.74
N SER A 209 5.17 -10.47 -12.44
CA SER A 209 5.83 -9.52 -11.54
C SER A 209 7.20 -10.06 -11.12
N ARG A 210 8.24 -9.36 -11.55
CA ARG A 210 9.66 -9.76 -11.34
C ARG A 210 10.54 -8.55 -11.02
N PRO A 211 10.32 -7.91 -9.84
CA PRO A 211 11.05 -6.72 -9.46
C PRO A 211 12.56 -6.90 -9.54
N PHE A 212 13.24 -5.89 -10.09
CA PHE A 212 14.69 -5.84 -10.28
C PHE A 212 15.28 -6.85 -11.28
N ASP A 213 14.54 -7.84 -11.74
CA ASP A 213 15.03 -8.80 -12.73
C ASP A 213 15.30 -8.11 -14.08
N ARG A 214 16.34 -8.54 -14.78
CA ARG A 214 16.72 -7.99 -16.08
C ARG A 214 15.58 -8.09 -17.12
N ASP A 215 14.81 -9.17 -17.06
CA ASP A 215 13.77 -9.48 -18.03
C ASP A 215 12.38 -8.96 -17.60
N ARG A 216 12.31 -8.02 -16.64
CA ARG A 216 11.07 -7.34 -16.23
C ARG A 216 10.48 -6.51 -17.36
N ASP A 217 9.17 -6.56 -17.54
CA ASP A 217 8.47 -5.93 -18.68
C ASP A 217 7.29 -5.06 -18.30
N GLY A 218 7.00 -4.90 -17.00
CA GLY A 218 5.91 -4.07 -16.51
C GLY A 218 5.33 -4.57 -15.19
N LEU A 219 4.46 -3.76 -14.62
CA LEU A 219 3.77 -4.08 -13.37
C LEU A 219 2.56 -4.99 -13.60
N VAL A 220 2.07 -5.60 -12.53
CA VAL A 220 0.80 -6.33 -12.48
C VAL A 220 -0.15 -5.58 -11.55
N PRO A 221 -1.35 -5.17 -11.97
CA PRO A 221 -2.28 -4.44 -11.12
C PRO A 221 -2.89 -5.33 -10.03
N SER A 222 -3.06 -4.74 -8.86
CA SER A 222 -3.63 -5.35 -7.66
C SER A 222 -4.46 -4.33 -6.88
N GLY A 223 -5.03 -4.73 -5.75
CA GLY A 223 -5.83 -3.88 -4.87
C GLY A 223 -6.02 -4.49 -3.50
N GLY A 224 -6.97 -3.93 -2.75
CA GLY A 224 -7.27 -4.31 -1.37
C GLY A 224 -7.22 -3.13 -0.40
N ALA A 225 -6.92 -3.40 0.87
CA ALA A 225 -6.69 -2.38 1.88
C ALA A 225 -5.75 -2.86 3.00
N ALA A 226 -4.99 -1.91 3.54
CA ALA A 226 -4.21 -2.10 4.76
C ALA A 226 -4.46 -0.94 5.73
N THR A 227 -4.64 -1.26 7.01
CA THR A 227 -4.94 -0.29 8.07
C THR A 227 -3.98 -0.47 9.23
N LEU A 228 -3.52 0.65 9.80
CA LEU A 228 -2.73 0.70 11.01
C LEU A 228 -3.31 1.76 11.96
N VAL A 229 -3.27 1.50 13.25
CA VAL A 229 -3.46 2.55 14.27
C VAL A 229 -2.09 3.05 14.67
N ILE A 230 -1.90 4.35 14.58
CA ILE A 230 -0.71 5.04 15.09
C ILE A 230 -1.11 5.96 16.25
N GLU A 231 -0.27 5.99 17.28
CA GLU A 231 -0.55 6.71 18.52
C GLU A 231 0.71 7.39 19.06
N SER A 232 0.51 8.46 19.84
CA SER A 232 1.59 8.94 20.69
C SER A 232 1.93 7.87 21.74
N TYR A 233 3.21 7.71 22.04
CA TYR A 233 3.70 6.68 22.99
C TYR A 233 2.97 6.79 24.35
N ASP A 234 2.86 8.00 24.89
CA ASP A 234 2.21 8.24 26.17
C ASP A 234 0.72 7.89 26.15
N HIS A 235 0.03 8.14 25.04
CA HIS A 235 -1.37 7.76 24.86
C HIS A 235 -1.52 6.24 24.83
N ALA A 236 -0.69 5.55 24.02
CA ALA A 236 -0.70 4.11 23.91
C ALA A 236 -0.43 3.40 25.26
N VAL A 237 0.57 3.88 26.01
CA VAL A 237 0.90 3.35 27.35
C VAL A 237 -0.23 3.59 28.34
N ARG A 238 -0.81 4.81 28.40
CA ARG A 238 -1.91 5.13 29.31
C ARG A 238 -3.13 4.22 29.16
N ARG A 239 -3.46 3.83 27.90
CA ARG A 239 -4.60 2.93 27.66
C ARG A 239 -4.25 1.44 27.65
N GLY A 240 -2.96 1.07 27.84
CA GLY A 240 -2.50 -0.32 27.80
C GLY A 240 -2.56 -0.93 26.40
N ALA A 241 -2.25 -0.14 25.37
CA ALA A 241 -2.21 -0.61 23.98
C ALA A 241 -1.13 -1.68 23.77
N PRO A 242 -1.36 -2.68 22.91
CA PRO A 242 -0.30 -3.54 22.40
C PRO A 242 0.55 -2.75 21.39
N ILE A 243 1.68 -2.19 21.85
CA ILE A 243 2.59 -1.47 20.97
C ILE A 243 3.41 -2.48 20.17
N LEU A 244 3.34 -2.40 18.85
CA LEU A 244 4.02 -3.36 17.95
C LEU A 244 5.36 -2.85 17.47
N ALA A 245 5.47 -1.56 17.15
CA ALA A 245 6.67 -0.93 16.62
C ALA A 245 6.58 0.58 16.77
N GLU A 246 7.66 1.28 16.45
CA GLU A 246 7.77 2.73 16.42
C GLU A 246 8.04 3.22 15.00
N ILE A 247 7.32 4.26 14.55
CA ILE A 247 7.69 5.02 13.37
C ILE A 247 8.80 5.99 13.78
N LEU A 248 10.03 5.70 13.40
CA LEU A 248 11.18 6.55 13.76
C LEU A 248 11.28 7.79 12.88
N GLY A 249 11.01 7.64 11.59
CA GLY A 249 11.20 8.72 10.65
C GLY A 249 10.40 8.59 9.39
N TRP A 250 10.14 9.74 8.77
CA TRP A 250 9.51 9.88 7.48
C TRP A 250 10.27 10.87 6.62
N GLY A 251 10.66 10.41 5.43
CA GLY A 251 11.26 11.22 4.39
C GLY A 251 10.33 11.35 3.20
N PHE A 252 10.26 12.54 2.62
CA PHE A 252 9.46 12.78 1.42
C PHE A 252 10.16 13.75 0.47
N SER A 253 9.87 13.65 -0.81
CA SER A 253 10.41 14.53 -1.85
C SER A 253 9.51 14.56 -3.08
N GLY A 254 9.68 15.55 -3.92
CA GLY A 254 9.14 15.59 -5.28
C GLY A 254 10.28 15.56 -6.29
N ASN A 255 10.11 14.89 -7.44
CA ASN A 255 11.09 14.93 -8.52
C ASN A 255 11.12 16.31 -9.20
N GLY A 256 9.93 16.91 -9.41
CA GLY A 256 9.79 18.21 -10.07
C GLY A 256 10.24 18.20 -11.54
N ASP A 257 10.15 17.03 -12.19
CA ASP A 257 10.71 16.80 -13.51
C ASP A 257 9.61 16.26 -14.47
N HIS A 258 9.48 14.97 -14.63
CA HIS A 258 8.55 14.36 -15.57
C HIS A 258 7.37 13.67 -14.86
N ILE A 259 6.16 13.72 -15.47
CA ILE A 259 4.95 13.20 -14.82
C ILE A 259 4.98 11.67 -14.60
N SER A 260 5.61 10.91 -15.48
CA SER A 260 5.63 9.44 -15.43
C SER A 260 7.02 8.81 -15.44
N THR A 261 8.08 9.56 -15.80
CA THR A 261 9.45 9.05 -15.83
C THR A 261 10.15 9.35 -14.52
N PRO A 262 10.55 8.33 -13.74
CA PRO A 262 11.27 8.54 -12.49
C PRO A 262 12.73 8.98 -12.73
N ASN A 263 13.28 9.74 -11.79
CA ASN A 263 14.71 10.03 -11.70
C ASN A 263 15.33 9.35 -10.47
N VAL A 264 16.62 9.51 -10.23
CA VAL A 264 17.35 8.94 -9.09
C VAL A 264 17.31 9.87 -7.87
N GLU A 265 17.38 11.17 -8.13
CA GLU A 265 17.60 12.21 -7.11
C GLU A 265 16.40 12.35 -6.16
N GLY A 266 15.17 12.22 -6.67
CA GLY A 266 13.96 12.29 -5.85
C GLY A 266 13.89 11.16 -4.83
N PRO A 267 13.92 9.90 -5.26
CA PRO A 267 14.02 8.73 -4.38
C PRO A 267 15.19 8.83 -3.38
N ALA A 268 16.41 9.08 -3.85
CA ALA A 268 17.58 9.21 -2.96
C ALA A 268 17.38 10.30 -1.88
N ARG A 269 16.80 11.43 -2.25
CA ARG A 269 16.47 12.53 -1.31
C ARG A 269 15.42 12.11 -0.29
N SER A 270 14.41 11.29 -0.67
CA SER A 270 13.42 10.74 0.25
C SER A 270 14.06 9.78 1.26
N LEU A 271 14.93 8.88 0.79
CA LEU A 271 15.69 7.96 1.66
C LEU A 271 16.55 8.73 2.66
N LEU A 272 17.36 9.68 2.20
CA LEU A 272 18.25 10.47 3.06
C LEU A 272 17.46 11.24 4.13
N ARG A 273 16.35 11.87 3.76
CA ARG A 273 15.48 12.58 4.70
C ARG A 273 14.83 11.66 5.73
N SER A 274 14.49 10.43 5.35
CA SER A 274 13.93 9.46 6.30
C SER A 274 14.98 9.04 7.34
N LEU A 275 16.23 8.81 6.93
CA LEU A 275 17.36 8.53 7.83
C LEU A 275 17.66 9.71 8.76
N GLU A 276 17.68 10.93 8.22
CA GLU A 276 17.84 12.15 9.02
C GLU A 276 16.69 12.34 10.01
N SER A 277 15.43 12.14 9.58
CA SER A 277 14.24 12.23 10.44
C SER A 277 14.25 11.21 11.58
N ALA A 278 14.77 10.02 11.31
CA ALA A 278 14.91 8.93 12.28
C ALA A 278 16.15 9.06 13.17
N GLY A 279 17.15 9.85 12.77
CA GLY A 279 18.43 10.00 13.46
C GLY A 279 19.29 8.74 13.39
N VAL A 280 19.20 7.96 12.30
CA VAL A 280 19.94 6.69 12.13
C VAL A 280 20.81 6.71 10.88
N SER A 281 21.85 5.90 10.89
CA SER A 281 22.73 5.69 9.74
C SER A 281 22.19 4.57 8.82
N PRO A 282 22.57 4.54 7.53
CA PRO A 282 22.20 3.45 6.63
C PRO A 282 22.54 2.05 7.16
N SER A 283 23.64 1.90 7.88
CA SER A 283 24.10 0.61 8.41
C SER A 283 23.25 0.04 9.56
N GLU A 284 22.35 0.83 10.12
CA GLU A 284 21.39 0.38 11.15
C GLU A 284 20.11 -0.21 10.54
N ILE A 285 19.87 0.01 9.24
CA ILE A 285 18.72 -0.56 8.53
C ILE A 285 18.97 -2.03 8.22
N GLY A 286 18.15 -2.91 8.79
CA GLY A 286 18.29 -4.36 8.60
C GLY A 286 17.61 -4.89 7.35
N TYR A 287 16.65 -4.12 6.76
CA TYR A 287 15.89 -4.54 5.60
C TYR A 287 15.30 -3.32 4.85
N VAL A 288 15.24 -3.41 3.53
CA VAL A 288 14.54 -2.45 2.66
C VAL A 288 13.43 -3.15 1.90
N ASN A 289 12.18 -2.74 2.15
CA ASN A 289 11.07 -3.06 1.26
C ASN A 289 11.03 -2.01 0.16
N ALA A 290 11.42 -2.40 -1.04
CA ALA A 290 11.52 -1.51 -2.18
C ALA A 290 10.17 -1.28 -2.85
N HIS A 291 9.99 -0.11 -3.43
CA HIS A 291 8.83 0.17 -4.26
C HIS A 291 8.77 -0.72 -5.49
N ALA A 292 9.88 -0.96 -6.13
CA ALA A 292 10.12 -1.77 -7.31
C ALA A 292 8.90 -2.51 -7.88
N THR A 293 8.31 -1.92 -8.92
CA THR A 293 7.03 -2.36 -9.51
C THR A 293 7.17 -3.37 -10.64
N SER A 294 8.39 -3.88 -10.88
CA SER A 294 8.72 -4.70 -12.05
C SER A 294 8.74 -3.91 -13.38
N THR A 295 8.90 -2.59 -13.30
CA THR A 295 9.03 -1.75 -14.51
C THR A 295 10.50 -1.54 -14.88
N PRO A 296 10.85 -1.56 -16.18
CA PRO A 296 12.24 -1.45 -16.62
C PRO A 296 12.97 -0.22 -16.06
N ILE A 297 12.35 0.96 -16.15
CA ILE A 297 12.97 2.23 -15.73
C ILE A 297 12.82 2.45 -14.22
N GLY A 298 11.64 2.18 -13.67
CA GLY A 298 11.35 2.44 -12.25
C GLY A 298 12.30 1.70 -11.31
N ASP A 299 12.41 0.40 -11.51
CA ASP A 299 13.27 -0.46 -10.68
C ASP A 299 14.75 -0.10 -10.81
N SER A 300 15.23 0.25 -12.04
CA SER A 300 16.62 0.70 -12.23
C SER A 300 16.90 1.99 -11.45
N ARG A 301 16.01 2.98 -11.52
CA ARG A 301 16.20 4.26 -10.81
C ARG A 301 16.17 4.10 -9.29
N GLU A 302 15.31 3.22 -8.78
CA GLU A 302 15.30 2.89 -7.36
C GLU A 302 16.56 2.13 -6.93
N ALA A 303 17.03 1.15 -7.72
CA ALA A 303 18.28 0.45 -7.44
C ALA A 303 19.48 1.39 -7.39
N GLU A 304 19.56 2.37 -8.31
CA GLU A 304 20.58 3.42 -8.28
C GLU A 304 20.49 4.27 -7.01
N ALA A 305 19.28 4.69 -6.62
CA ALA A 305 19.06 5.49 -5.42
C ALA A 305 19.45 4.73 -4.14
N ILE A 306 19.06 3.46 -4.02
CA ILE A 306 19.46 2.59 -2.90
C ILE A 306 20.98 2.43 -2.87
N ALA A 307 21.61 2.11 -4.01
CA ALA A 307 23.08 1.97 -4.09
C ALA A 307 23.81 3.28 -3.72
N GLN A 308 23.27 4.43 -4.10
CA GLN A 308 23.84 5.73 -3.73
C GLN A 308 23.76 6.01 -2.23
N VAL A 309 22.65 5.68 -1.58
CA VAL A 309 22.41 6.01 -0.16
C VAL A 309 23.10 5.01 0.77
N PHE A 310 23.09 3.73 0.42
CA PHE A 310 23.67 2.66 1.26
C PHE A 310 25.15 2.40 0.98
N GLY A 311 25.69 2.83 -0.18
CA GLY A 311 27.11 2.68 -0.53
C GLY A 311 27.54 1.22 -0.51
N ASP A 312 28.60 0.94 0.26
CA ASP A 312 29.16 -0.41 0.42
C ASP A 312 28.36 -1.31 1.38
N TYR A 313 27.40 -0.74 2.11
CA TYR A 313 26.55 -1.51 3.01
C TYR A 313 25.49 -2.28 2.22
N ARG A 314 25.62 -3.60 2.17
CA ARG A 314 24.77 -4.51 1.40
C ARG A 314 23.50 -4.87 2.17
N VAL A 315 22.65 -3.87 2.47
CA VAL A 315 21.35 -4.09 3.12
C VAL A 315 20.50 -5.08 2.28
N PRO A 316 19.83 -6.06 2.92
CA PRO A 316 18.85 -6.90 2.24
C PRO A 316 17.71 -6.08 1.63
N VAL A 317 17.41 -6.30 0.35
CA VAL A 317 16.35 -5.61 -0.40
C VAL A 317 15.41 -6.64 -0.99
N THR A 318 14.10 -6.46 -0.82
CA THR A 318 13.09 -7.19 -1.60
C THR A 318 11.93 -6.28 -1.99
N SER A 319 11.12 -6.70 -2.96
CA SER A 319 9.83 -6.10 -3.24
C SER A 319 8.73 -7.14 -3.10
N THR A 320 7.84 -6.92 -2.16
CA THR A 320 6.65 -7.77 -1.95
C THR A 320 5.70 -7.75 -3.14
N LYS A 321 5.84 -6.79 -4.06
CA LYS A 321 5.09 -6.74 -5.31
C LYS A 321 5.36 -7.91 -6.25
N SER A 322 6.43 -8.67 -6.01
CA SER A 322 6.64 -9.96 -6.69
C SER A 322 5.54 -10.99 -6.40
N LEU A 323 4.91 -10.90 -5.21
CA LEU A 323 3.81 -11.76 -4.78
C LEU A 323 2.43 -11.11 -5.02
N THR A 324 2.33 -9.81 -4.69
CA THR A 324 1.04 -9.10 -4.64
C THR A 324 0.68 -8.40 -5.94
N GLY A 325 1.63 -8.20 -6.85
CA GLY A 325 1.49 -7.16 -7.86
C GLY A 325 1.56 -5.76 -7.23
N HIS A 326 1.24 -4.75 -7.99
CA HIS A 326 1.22 -3.36 -7.52
C HIS A 326 -0.16 -3.00 -7.00
N GLU A 327 -0.27 -2.82 -5.70
CA GLU A 327 -1.51 -2.48 -4.98
C GLU A 327 -1.83 -0.97 -5.02
N MET A 328 -1.28 -0.25 -5.99
CA MET A 328 -1.51 1.17 -6.30
C MET A 328 -1.52 2.06 -5.03
N TRP A 329 -2.67 2.65 -4.71
CA TRP A 329 -2.84 3.60 -3.59
C TRP A 329 -2.70 2.93 -2.22
N MET A 330 -2.95 1.63 -2.14
CA MET A 330 -2.77 0.83 -0.93
C MET A 330 -1.30 0.53 -0.62
N ALA A 331 -0.45 0.37 -1.65
CA ALA A 331 0.86 -0.26 -1.58
C ALA A 331 1.73 0.20 -0.40
N GLY A 332 1.85 1.52 -0.18
CA GLY A 332 2.70 2.04 0.88
C GLY A 332 2.24 1.70 2.31
N ALA A 333 0.96 1.37 2.52
CA ALA A 333 0.45 0.90 3.80
C ALA A 333 0.57 -0.62 3.94
N SER A 334 0.26 -1.38 2.87
CA SER A 334 0.38 -2.84 2.89
C SER A 334 1.82 -3.30 3.08
N GLU A 335 2.77 -2.63 2.45
CA GLU A 335 4.21 -2.93 2.56
C GLU A 335 4.76 -2.72 3.97
N ILE A 336 4.22 -1.73 4.71
CA ILE A 336 4.51 -1.62 6.15
C ILE A 336 3.94 -2.82 6.90
N VAL A 337 2.70 -3.24 6.63
CA VAL A 337 2.10 -4.43 7.28
C VAL A 337 2.91 -5.69 6.94
N TYR A 338 3.28 -5.90 5.68
CA TYR A 338 4.09 -7.04 5.25
C TYR A 338 5.45 -7.07 5.94
N SER A 339 6.15 -5.94 5.97
CA SER A 339 7.46 -5.81 6.62
C SER A 339 7.37 -5.99 8.13
N MET A 340 6.31 -5.50 8.76
CA MET A 340 6.02 -5.75 10.19
C MET A 340 5.79 -7.24 10.47
N VAL A 341 5.04 -7.94 9.60
CA VAL A 341 4.81 -9.39 9.72
C VAL A 341 6.14 -10.14 9.61
N MET A 342 6.98 -9.79 8.65
CA MET A 342 8.32 -10.38 8.49
C MET A 342 9.22 -10.12 9.71
N MET A 343 9.28 -8.86 10.18
CA MET A 343 10.07 -8.45 11.34
C MET A 343 9.67 -9.21 12.61
N LYS A 344 8.37 -9.35 12.87
CA LYS A 344 7.85 -10.05 14.07
C LYS A 344 7.97 -11.57 14.00
N ASN A 345 8.35 -12.14 12.88
CA ASN A 345 8.53 -13.59 12.69
C ASN A 345 9.93 -13.97 12.20
N ASP A 346 10.91 -13.06 12.31
CA ASP A 346 12.34 -13.28 12.04
C ASP A 346 12.66 -13.85 10.65
N PHE A 347 11.98 -13.35 9.60
CA PHE A 347 12.30 -13.72 8.22
C PHE A 347 12.19 -12.53 7.27
N ILE A 348 12.84 -12.62 6.12
CA ILE A 348 12.66 -11.72 4.98
C ILE A 348 12.14 -12.56 3.82
N GLY A 349 10.92 -12.28 3.34
CA GLY A 349 10.35 -12.93 2.17
C GLY A 349 11.08 -12.52 0.90
N GLY A 350 11.37 -13.49 0.02
CA GLY A 350 12.14 -13.26 -1.21
C GLY A 350 11.40 -12.42 -2.25
N SER A 351 12.16 -11.77 -3.10
CA SER A 351 11.67 -11.13 -4.32
C SER A 351 11.50 -12.20 -5.40
N LEU A 352 10.29 -12.74 -5.53
CA LEU A 352 10.02 -13.82 -6.48
C LEU A 352 10.43 -13.41 -7.91
N ASN A 353 10.89 -14.41 -8.68
CA ASN A 353 11.25 -14.24 -10.08
C ASN A 353 12.48 -13.34 -10.34
N PHE A 354 13.24 -12.97 -9.30
CA PHE A 354 14.54 -12.35 -9.48
C PHE A 354 15.59 -13.42 -9.79
N GLU A 355 15.77 -13.70 -11.07
CA GLU A 355 16.68 -14.76 -11.57
C GLU A 355 17.94 -14.19 -12.20
N ASN A 356 17.81 -13.05 -12.88
CA ASN A 356 18.87 -12.45 -13.67
C ASN A 356 19.05 -10.97 -13.32
N PRO A 357 20.08 -10.59 -12.54
CA PRO A 357 20.40 -9.18 -12.31
C PRO A 357 20.88 -8.50 -13.60
N ASP A 358 20.60 -7.20 -13.73
CA ASP A 358 21.22 -6.33 -14.73
C ASP A 358 22.40 -5.53 -14.11
N GLU A 359 23.07 -4.68 -14.93
CA GLU A 359 24.23 -3.89 -14.49
C GLU A 359 23.93 -2.96 -13.30
N VAL A 360 22.68 -2.54 -13.15
CA VAL A 360 22.26 -1.64 -12.06
C VAL A 360 21.84 -2.45 -10.84
N THR A 361 20.98 -3.44 -11.02
CA THR A 361 20.39 -4.21 -9.91
C THR A 361 21.41 -5.11 -9.19
N GLN A 362 22.51 -5.54 -9.85
CA GLN A 362 23.63 -6.21 -9.17
C GLN A 362 24.37 -5.34 -8.14
N ARG A 363 24.14 -4.02 -8.14
CA ARG A 363 24.78 -3.08 -7.19
C ARG A 363 24.11 -3.11 -5.81
N ILE A 364 22.91 -3.65 -5.71
CA ILE A 364 22.15 -3.82 -4.47
C ILE A 364 22.01 -5.30 -4.09
N ASN A 365 21.63 -5.59 -2.87
CA ASN A 365 21.50 -6.97 -2.36
C ASN A 365 20.06 -7.45 -2.42
N VAL A 366 19.55 -7.73 -3.64
CA VAL A 366 18.21 -8.30 -3.80
C VAL A 366 18.20 -9.77 -3.38
N LEU A 367 17.31 -10.14 -2.47
CA LEU A 367 17.15 -11.53 -2.04
C LEU A 367 16.12 -12.24 -2.93
N PRO A 368 16.51 -13.29 -3.69
CA PRO A 368 15.58 -14.02 -4.56
C PRO A 368 14.66 -14.98 -3.78
N GLU A 369 15.10 -15.43 -2.62
CA GLU A 369 14.42 -16.45 -1.81
C GLU A 369 14.19 -15.94 -0.39
N THR A 370 13.22 -16.54 0.31
CA THR A 370 12.97 -16.29 1.72
C THR A 370 14.14 -16.73 2.58
N VAL A 371 14.59 -15.86 3.47
CA VAL A 371 15.67 -16.14 4.42
C VAL A 371 15.19 -15.97 5.84
N GLN A 372 15.64 -16.87 6.75
CA GLN A 372 15.49 -16.69 8.19
C GLN A 372 16.52 -15.67 8.65
N GLN A 373 16.05 -14.48 8.96
CA GLN A 373 16.92 -13.38 9.38
C GLN A 373 16.14 -12.44 10.30
N HIS A 374 16.69 -12.24 11.49
CA HIS A 374 16.21 -11.22 12.41
C HIS A 374 16.63 -9.83 11.96
N PHE A 375 15.74 -8.87 12.08
CA PHE A 375 16.01 -7.44 11.91
C PHE A 375 15.11 -6.61 12.82
N ASP A 376 15.68 -5.59 13.44
CA ASP A 376 14.97 -4.69 14.37
C ASP A 376 14.43 -3.43 13.68
N MET A 377 14.88 -3.15 12.48
CA MET A 377 14.54 -1.91 11.77
C MET A 377 14.47 -2.15 10.27
N PHE A 378 13.43 -1.60 9.64
CA PHE A 378 13.31 -1.62 8.20
C PHE A 378 12.94 -0.25 7.63
N LEU A 379 13.24 -0.09 6.35
CA LEU A 379 12.90 1.05 5.52
C LEU A 379 11.94 0.61 4.43
N SER A 380 10.85 1.35 4.21
CA SER A 380 9.87 1.08 3.16
C SER A 380 9.73 2.26 2.23
N ASN A 381 9.91 2.02 0.92
CA ASN A 381 9.84 3.00 -0.15
C ASN A 381 8.51 2.98 -0.87
N SER A 382 7.99 4.16 -1.21
CA SER A 382 6.83 4.32 -2.09
C SER A 382 7.08 5.50 -3.02
N PHE A 383 7.14 5.22 -4.33
CA PHE A 383 7.42 6.22 -5.35
C PHE A 383 6.29 6.24 -6.38
N GLY A 384 5.64 7.40 -6.55
CA GLY A 384 4.43 7.55 -7.36
C GLY A 384 4.63 8.37 -8.63
N PHE A 385 3.72 8.23 -9.56
CA PHE A 385 3.60 9.14 -10.69
C PHE A 385 3.49 10.59 -10.21
N GLY A 386 3.88 11.55 -11.04
CA GLY A 386 4.07 12.94 -10.62
C GLY A 386 5.39 13.16 -9.87
N GLY A 387 6.17 12.08 -9.65
CA GLY A 387 7.45 12.12 -8.95
C GLY A 387 7.30 12.32 -7.45
N THR A 388 6.21 11.89 -6.86
CA THR A 388 6.03 11.91 -5.39
C THR A 388 6.75 10.72 -4.77
N ASN A 389 7.59 10.98 -3.76
CA ASN A 389 8.38 9.97 -3.08
C ASN A 389 8.12 10.03 -1.57
N SER A 390 7.96 8.87 -0.95
CA SER A 390 7.74 8.69 0.48
C SER A 390 8.54 7.51 0.99
N THR A 391 9.26 7.68 2.09
CA THR A 391 10.08 6.64 2.72
C THR A 391 9.83 6.65 4.21
N LEU A 392 9.43 5.52 4.78
CA LEU A 392 9.20 5.35 6.22
C LEU A 392 10.26 4.43 6.83
N ILE A 393 10.68 4.75 8.04
CA ILE A 393 11.57 3.89 8.85
C ILE A 393 10.80 3.45 10.09
N ILE A 394 10.71 2.13 10.27
CA ILE A 394 9.98 1.47 11.35
C ILE A 394 10.97 0.64 12.16
N LYS A 395 10.85 0.74 13.49
CA LYS A 395 11.68 -0.01 14.44
C LYS A 395 10.84 -0.89 15.33
N ASP A 396 11.31 -2.10 15.58
CA ASP A 396 10.74 -3.02 16.57
C ASP A 396 10.83 -2.43 17.99
N ILE A 397 9.80 -2.67 18.80
CA ILE A 397 9.80 -2.41 20.23
C ILE A 397 9.90 -3.76 20.93
N LYS A 398 11.04 -3.99 21.60
CA LYS A 398 11.31 -5.18 22.42
C LYS A 398 10.65 -5.06 23.78
#